data_cb7e48fa2e79d71ce8c5695f82fb29da
#
_entry.id   cb7e48fa2e79d71ce8c5695f82fb29da
#
_cell.length_a   1.000
_cell.length_b   1.000
_cell.length_c   1.000
_cell.angle_alpha   90.00
_cell.angle_beta   90.00
_cell.angle_gamma   90.00
#
_symmetry.space_group_name_H-M   'P 1'
#
loop_
_entity.id
_entity.type
_entity.pdbx_description
1 polymer ?
#
loop_
_entity_poly.entity_id
_entity_poly.type
_entity_poly.pdbx_seq_one_letter_code
_entity_poly.pdbx_strand_id
1 'polypeptide(L)'
;MRTAVQQALVQRTPIDSTPPVSAHSVGVHARQMGVALSASQCEQMEHFVALLSRWNRIHNLTAITHAEEILSHHLLDSLSLVPELPAAPPLRVLDAGSGAGLPGIPLALALPGHHFTLVDAAAKKCAFMTQVQLELGLSNVRVVQGRIEELHDPRFDLAQFDVIVSRALGSLAAFVSLSDHLLSEGGRWIAMKGQRPEQELLKLPPGVSAVRVVSLHIPLLDEARHLVVMQPVAPSH
;
A
#
# COMPACT_ATOMS: atom_id res chain seq x y z
N MET A 1 51.32 -29.15 -21.04
CA MET A 1 50.40 -28.03 -21.27
C MET A 1 48.96 -28.45 -20.97
N ARG A 2 48.62 -28.61 -19.71
CA ARG A 2 47.26 -28.85 -19.21
C ARG A 2 47.23 -28.29 -17.78
N THR A 3 46.95 -26.99 -17.59
CA THR A 3 46.72 -26.40 -16.24
C THR A 3 46.41 -24.91 -16.31
N ALA A 4 45.54 -24.46 -17.20
CA ALA A 4 45.12 -23.05 -17.20
C ALA A 4 43.63 -22.82 -17.50
N VAL A 5 42.81 -23.85 -17.59
CA VAL A 5 41.38 -23.72 -17.98
C VAL A 5 40.42 -24.03 -16.81
N GLN A 6 40.93 -24.38 -15.64
CA GLN A 6 40.08 -24.89 -14.53
C GLN A 6 39.91 -23.94 -13.34
N GLN A 7 40.29 -22.65 -13.48
CA GLN A 7 40.14 -21.67 -12.39
C GLN A 7 39.21 -20.48 -12.69
N ALA A 8 38.42 -20.54 -13.73
CA ALA A 8 37.44 -19.50 -14.08
C ALA A 8 36.00 -19.99 -13.81
N LEU A 9 35.76 -20.66 -12.69
CA LEU A 9 34.40 -20.97 -12.26
C LEU A 9 34.15 -20.40 -10.88
N VAL A 10 33.15 -19.49 -10.88
CA VAL A 10 32.32 -19.14 -9.71
C VAL A 10 32.96 -18.14 -8.75
N GLN A 11 33.10 -16.91 -9.19
CA GLN A 11 32.71 -15.83 -8.27
C GLN A 11 31.17 -15.79 -8.24
N ARG A 12 30.59 -16.64 -7.41
CA ARG A 12 29.20 -16.46 -6.96
C ARG A 12 29.19 -15.16 -6.15
N THR A 13 28.48 -14.14 -6.70
CA THR A 13 28.01 -13.03 -5.88
C THR A 13 27.47 -13.56 -4.58
N PRO A 14 27.74 -12.91 -3.42
CA PRO A 14 27.17 -13.32 -2.14
C PRO A 14 25.67 -13.40 -2.32
N ILE A 15 25.10 -14.57 -2.13
CA ILE A 15 23.64 -14.72 -1.92
C ILE A 15 23.39 -13.90 -0.68
N ASP A 16 22.60 -12.84 -0.80
CA ASP A 16 22.10 -12.05 0.32
C ASP A 16 21.57 -13.04 1.37
N SER A 17 22.30 -13.13 2.48
CA SER A 17 22.02 -14.09 3.56
C SER A 17 20.87 -13.65 4.45
N THR A 18 20.17 -12.59 4.08
CA THR A 18 18.98 -12.12 4.79
C THR A 18 17.87 -13.15 4.61
N PRO A 19 17.32 -13.73 5.69
CA PRO A 19 16.25 -14.71 5.57
C PRO A 19 15.05 -14.07 4.85
N PRO A 20 14.38 -14.81 3.95
CA PRO A 20 13.22 -14.28 3.25
C PRO A 20 12.12 -13.92 4.27
N VAL A 21 11.27 -12.94 3.92
CA VAL A 21 10.06 -12.67 4.69
C VAL A 21 9.25 -13.95 4.78
N SER A 22 8.91 -14.38 6.00
CA SER A 22 8.14 -15.60 6.21
C SER A 22 6.74 -15.30 6.75
N ALA A 23 5.78 -16.19 6.50
CA ALA A 23 4.43 -16.10 7.05
C ALA A 23 4.46 -16.00 8.59
N HIS A 24 5.38 -16.70 9.24
CA HIS A 24 5.55 -16.61 10.69
C HIS A 24 5.96 -15.20 11.12
N SER A 25 6.98 -14.59 10.49
CA SER A 25 7.44 -13.23 10.84
C SER A 25 6.35 -12.20 10.60
N VAL A 26 5.60 -12.31 9.49
CA VAL A 26 4.45 -11.46 9.20
C VAL A 26 3.42 -11.54 10.34
N GLY A 27 3.00 -12.75 10.73
CA GLY A 27 2.00 -12.96 11.76
C GLY A 27 2.42 -12.46 13.15
N VAL A 28 3.69 -12.63 13.50
CA VAL A 28 4.23 -12.13 14.78
C VAL A 28 4.18 -10.61 14.84
N HIS A 29 4.71 -9.92 13.82
CA HIS A 29 4.81 -8.45 13.84
C HIS A 29 3.45 -7.78 13.62
N ALA A 30 2.57 -8.34 12.78
CA ALA A 30 1.19 -7.83 12.63
C ALA A 30 0.44 -7.87 13.98
N ARG A 31 0.61 -8.95 14.75
CA ARG A 31 -0.02 -9.07 16.08
C ARG A 31 0.50 -8.04 17.08
N GLN A 32 1.80 -7.66 17.02
CA GLN A 32 2.36 -6.59 17.84
C GLN A 32 1.69 -5.22 17.55
N MET A 33 1.18 -5.03 16.32
CA MET A 33 0.42 -3.86 15.92
C MET A 33 -1.09 -3.96 16.19
N GLY A 34 -1.54 -5.04 16.83
CA GLY A 34 -2.97 -5.30 17.05
C GLY A 34 -3.71 -5.81 15.81
N VAL A 35 -3.00 -6.19 14.75
CA VAL A 35 -3.60 -6.72 13.52
C VAL A 35 -3.62 -8.26 13.58
N ALA A 36 -4.82 -8.83 13.66
CA ALA A 36 -5.01 -10.28 13.68
C ALA A 36 -5.10 -10.81 12.25
N LEU A 37 -4.16 -11.67 11.86
CA LEU A 37 -4.12 -12.34 10.57
C LEU A 37 -4.26 -13.85 10.76
N SER A 38 -5.01 -14.51 9.89
CA SER A 38 -5.03 -15.97 9.80
C SER A 38 -3.70 -16.52 9.20
N ALA A 39 -3.44 -17.79 9.37
CA ALA A 39 -2.28 -18.44 8.78
C ALA A 39 -2.26 -18.28 7.25
N SER A 40 -3.42 -18.47 6.59
CA SER A 40 -3.55 -18.31 5.15
C SER A 40 -3.26 -16.87 4.69
N GLN A 41 -3.70 -15.85 5.43
CA GLN A 41 -3.38 -14.45 5.12
C GLN A 41 -1.87 -14.18 5.25
N CYS A 42 -1.21 -14.73 6.25
CA CYS A 42 0.24 -14.61 6.40
C CYS A 42 0.99 -15.28 5.23
N GLU A 43 0.57 -16.47 4.80
CA GLU A 43 1.13 -17.18 3.63
C GLU A 43 0.92 -16.40 2.34
N GLN A 44 -0.26 -15.81 2.13
CA GLN A 44 -0.53 -14.96 0.98
C GLN A 44 0.34 -13.68 0.97
N MET A 45 0.61 -13.09 2.13
CA MET A 45 1.51 -11.93 2.26
C MET A 45 2.97 -12.30 1.98
N GLU A 46 3.43 -13.47 2.46
CA GLU A 46 4.75 -13.99 2.09
C GLU A 46 4.87 -14.18 0.57
N HIS A 47 3.84 -14.77 -0.04
CA HIS A 47 3.78 -14.95 -1.51
C HIS A 47 3.78 -13.61 -2.25
N PHE A 48 3.02 -12.62 -1.79
CA PHE A 48 3.04 -11.26 -2.34
C PHE A 48 4.45 -10.66 -2.32
N VAL A 49 5.17 -10.77 -1.20
CA VAL A 49 6.55 -10.27 -1.08
C VAL A 49 7.50 -11.00 -2.03
N ALA A 50 7.34 -12.31 -2.20
CA ALA A 50 8.13 -13.09 -3.15
C ALA A 50 7.88 -12.64 -4.61
N LEU A 51 6.61 -12.38 -4.98
CA LEU A 51 6.23 -11.83 -6.28
C LEU A 51 6.83 -10.44 -6.49
N LEU A 52 6.70 -9.55 -5.51
CA LEU A 52 7.25 -8.20 -5.55
C LEU A 52 8.77 -8.24 -5.77
N SER A 53 9.48 -9.06 -5.01
CA SER A 53 10.94 -9.20 -5.12
C SER A 53 11.35 -9.73 -6.49
N ARG A 54 10.61 -10.69 -7.06
CA ARG A 54 10.87 -11.25 -8.40
C ARG A 54 10.67 -10.19 -9.48
N TRP A 55 9.56 -9.46 -9.44
CA TRP A 55 9.26 -8.42 -10.43
C TRP A 55 10.17 -7.21 -10.29
N ASN A 56 10.53 -6.85 -9.06
CA ASN A 56 11.37 -5.68 -8.80
C ASN A 56 12.76 -5.79 -9.43
N ARG A 57 13.32 -7.00 -9.51
CA ARG A 57 14.61 -7.26 -10.17
C ARG A 57 14.64 -6.89 -11.67
N ILE A 58 13.45 -6.86 -12.31
CA ILE A 58 13.35 -6.61 -13.76
C ILE A 58 12.75 -5.22 -14.01
N HIS A 59 11.80 -4.80 -13.20
CA HIS A 59 10.94 -3.65 -13.52
C HIS A 59 11.15 -2.43 -12.63
N ASN A 60 11.99 -2.52 -11.58
CA ASN A 60 12.21 -1.43 -10.62
C ASN A 60 10.88 -0.83 -10.10
N LEU A 61 10.06 -1.65 -9.47
CA LEU A 61 8.77 -1.24 -8.91
C LEU A 61 8.93 -0.45 -7.61
N THR A 62 9.98 -0.75 -6.84
CA THR A 62 10.34 -0.09 -5.57
C THR A 62 11.86 0.00 -5.44
N ALA A 63 12.33 1.04 -4.71
CA ALA A 63 13.74 1.20 -4.38
C ALA A 63 14.19 0.24 -3.26
N ILE A 64 13.26 -0.29 -2.47
CA ILE A 64 13.55 -1.21 -1.36
C ILE A 64 13.68 -2.63 -1.88
N THR A 65 14.81 -3.27 -1.59
CA THR A 65 15.16 -4.61 -2.09
C THR A 65 15.46 -5.62 -0.99
N HIS A 66 15.85 -5.16 0.19
CA HIS A 66 16.16 -6.03 1.33
C HIS A 66 14.89 -6.57 1.98
N ALA A 67 14.87 -7.86 2.32
CA ALA A 67 13.69 -8.55 2.82
C ALA A 67 13.12 -7.93 4.11
N GLU A 68 13.98 -7.55 5.07
CA GLU A 68 13.56 -6.91 6.32
C GLU A 68 12.94 -5.54 6.08
N GLU A 69 13.50 -4.76 5.15
CA GLU A 69 12.95 -3.47 4.76
C GLU A 69 11.62 -3.64 4.01
N ILE A 70 11.47 -4.67 3.16
CA ILE A 70 10.18 -4.98 2.52
C ILE A 70 9.15 -5.33 3.58
N LEU A 71 9.52 -6.12 4.60
CA LEU A 71 8.62 -6.45 5.71
C LEU A 71 8.19 -5.19 6.44
N SER A 72 9.13 -4.36 6.92
CA SER A 72 8.82 -3.19 7.75
C SER A 72 8.22 -2.03 6.97
N HIS A 73 8.92 -1.54 5.91
CA HIS A 73 8.56 -0.33 5.17
C HIS A 73 7.44 -0.53 4.13
N HIS A 74 7.14 -1.78 3.75
CA HIS A 74 6.09 -2.06 2.79
C HIS A 74 4.93 -2.78 3.45
N LEU A 75 5.16 -3.97 4.00
CA LEU A 75 4.06 -4.81 4.47
C LEU A 75 3.47 -4.30 5.79
N LEU A 76 4.28 -4.15 6.83
CA LEU A 76 3.80 -3.69 8.15
C LEU A 76 3.35 -2.23 8.11
N ASP A 77 4.05 -1.37 7.35
CA ASP A 77 3.62 0.02 7.11
C ASP A 77 2.21 0.04 6.50
N SER A 78 1.94 -0.79 5.48
CA SER A 78 0.60 -0.91 4.89
C SER A 78 -0.46 -1.42 5.88
N LEU A 79 -0.12 -2.44 6.67
CA LEU A 79 -1.02 -3.02 7.67
C LEU A 79 -1.36 -2.07 8.81
N SER A 80 -0.59 -1.01 9.02
CA SER A 80 -0.89 0.03 10.01
C SER A 80 -2.21 0.76 9.78
N LEU A 81 -2.76 0.68 8.56
CA LEU A 81 -4.07 1.22 8.21
C LEU A 81 -5.24 0.33 8.65
N VAL A 82 -5.02 -0.95 8.96
CA VAL A 82 -6.10 -1.89 9.29
C VAL A 82 -7.00 -1.38 10.44
N PRO A 83 -6.46 -0.80 11.55
CA PRO A 83 -7.30 -0.27 12.62
C PRO A 83 -8.18 0.92 12.21
N GLU A 84 -7.86 1.59 11.10
CA GLU A 84 -8.63 2.71 10.58
C GLU A 84 -9.79 2.26 9.68
N LEU A 85 -9.85 0.99 9.31
CA LEU A 85 -10.86 0.41 8.44
C LEU A 85 -11.72 -0.56 9.27
N PRO A 86 -12.92 -0.14 9.73
CA PRO A 86 -13.78 -0.99 10.55
C PRO A 86 -14.20 -2.25 9.78
N ALA A 87 -14.33 -3.38 10.49
CA ALA A 87 -14.63 -4.66 9.86
C ALA A 87 -16.00 -4.72 9.16
N ALA A 88 -16.94 -3.87 9.53
CA ALA A 88 -18.30 -3.79 8.98
C ALA A 88 -18.86 -2.36 9.11
N PRO A 89 -19.68 -1.90 8.18
CA PRO A 89 -20.07 -2.58 6.92
C PRO A 89 -18.92 -2.70 5.91
N PRO A 90 -19.07 -3.49 4.84
CA PRO A 90 -18.11 -3.52 3.75
C PRO A 90 -17.84 -2.13 3.18
N LEU A 91 -16.58 -1.76 3.02
CA LEU A 91 -16.16 -0.48 2.48
C LEU A 91 -15.65 -0.63 1.04
N ARG A 92 -15.86 0.41 0.25
CA ARG A 92 -15.18 0.62 -1.02
C ARG A 92 -13.96 1.51 -0.77
N VAL A 93 -12.78 0.96 -0.95
CA VAL A 93 -11.50 1.62 -0.67
C VAL A 93 -10.76 1.86 -1.98
N LEU A 94 -10.37 3.12 -2.23
CA LEU A 94 -9.48 3.48 -3.33
C LEU A 94 -8.05 3.61 -2.80
N ASP A 95 -7.12 2.91 -3.40
CA ASP A 95 -5.68 3.14 -3.21
C ASP A 95 -5.18 4.02 -4.36
N ALA A 96 -4.95 5.29 -4.07
CA ALA A 96 -4.63 6.32 -5.04
C ALA A 96 -3.11 6.40 -5.25
N GLY A 97 -2.66 6.01 -6.45
CA GLY A 97 -1.23 5.90 -6.77
C GLY A 97 -0.59 4.67 -6.13
N SER A 98 -1.22 3.51 -6.28
CA SER A 98 -0.88 2.26 -5.57
C SER A 98 0.56 1.78 -5.79
N GLY A 99 1.23 2.20 -6.85
CA GLY A 99 2.59 1.79 -7.12
C GLY A 99 2.75 0.28 -7.27
N ALA A 100 3.48 -0.32 -6.37
CA ALA A 100 3.63 -1.77 -6.28
C ALA A 100 2.45 -2.44 -5.53
N GLY A 101 1.26 -1.83 -5.53
CA GLY A 101 0.08 -2.32 -4.83
C GLY A 101 0.12 -2.05 -3.31
N LEU A 102 0.76 -0.96 -2.91
CA LEU A 102 0.98 -0.61 -1.51
C LEU A 102 0.34 0.76 -1.17
N PRO A 103 -0.59 0.82 -0.22
CA PRO A 103 -0.95 -0.22 0.76
C PRO A 103 -2.04 -1.20 0.31
N GLY A 104 -2.65 -1.05 -0.87
CA GLY A 104 -3.89 -1.70 -1.26
C GLY A 104 -3.88 -3.22 -1.21
N ILE A 105 -2.83 -3.91 -1.69
CA ILE A 105 -2.77 -5.38 -1.68
C ILE A 105 -2.66 -5.94 -0.26
N PRO A 106 -1.76 -5.48 0.63
CA PRO A 106 -1.74 -5.92 2.01
C PRO A 106 -3.07 -5.68 2.74
N LEU A 107 -3.74 -4.55 2.48
CA LEU A 107 -5.06 -4.27 3.05
C LEU A 107 -6.13 -5.23 2.52
N ALA A 108 -6.14 -5.52 1.22
CA ALA A 108 -7.09 -6.44 0.61
C ALA A 108 -6.92 -7.88 1.15
N LEU A 109 -5.69 -8.30 1.42
CA LEU A 109 -5.39 -9.58 2.06
C LEU A 109 -5.85 -9.61 3.53
N ALA A 110 -5.62 -8.53 4.29
CA ALA A 110 -6.01 -8.45 5.69
C ALA A 110 -7.53 -8.33 5.88
N LEU A 111 -8.22 -7.66 4.97
CA LEU A 111 -9.63 -7.27 5.06
C LEU A 111 -10.46 -7.79 3.88
N PRO A 112 -10.65 -9.11 3.74
CA PRO A 112 -11.31 -9.70 2.57
C PRO A 112 -12.79 -9.31 2.41
N GLY A 113 -13.40 -8.74 3.47
CA GLY A 113 -14.78 -8.22 3.43
C GLY A 113 -14.93 -6.85 2.77
N HIS A 114 -13.85 -6.15 2.45
CA HIS A 114 -13.86 -4.85 1.78
C HIS A 114 -13.50 -4.98 0.30
N HIS A 115 -13.88 -3.98 -0.50
CA HIS A 115 -13.57 -3.91 -1.93
C HIS A 115 -12.49 -2.86 -2.16
N PHE A 116 -11.40 -3.25 -2.79
CA PHE A 116 -10.25 -2.39 -3.06
C PHE A 116 -10.11 -2.11 -4.54
N THR A 117 -10.03 -0.82 -4.91
CA THR A 117 -9.65 -0.39 -6.25
C THR A 117 -8.26 0.22 -6.18
N LEU A 118 -7.33 -0.35 -6.92
CA LEU A 118 -5.92 0.07 -6.96
C LEU A 118 -5.67 0.82 -8.26
N VAL A 119 -5.22 2.06 -8.17
CA VAL A 119 -5.01 2.93 -9.34
C VAL A 119 -3.55 3.35 -9.45
N ASP A 120 -2.98 3.20 -10.63
CA ASP A 120 -1.68 3.79 -10.99
C ASP A 120 -1.66 4.15 -12.49
N ALA A 121 -0.97 5.22 -12.87
CA ALA A 121 -0.83 5.61 -14.26
C ALA A 121 0.15 4.73 -15.05
N ALA A 122 1.08 4.06 -14.37
CA ALA A 122 2.14 3.28 -14.99
C ALA A 122 1.69 1.85 -15.33
N ALA A 123 1.63 1.53 -16.63
CA ALA A 123 1.19 0.23 -17.14
C ALA A 123 1.94 -0.95 -16.51
N LYS A 124 3.26 -0.82 -16.29
CA LYS A 124 4.08 -1.89 -15.67
C LYS A 124 3.67 -2.20 -14.24
N LYS A 125 3.24 -1.18 -13.47
CA LYS A 125 2.76 -1.33 -12.10
C LYS A 125 1.38 -1.97 -12.07
N CYS A 126 0.48 -1.56 -12.96
CA CYS A 126 -0.82 -2.18 -13.12
C CYS A 126 -0.71 -3.64 -13.55
N ALA A 127 0.20 -3.97 -14.47
CA ALA A 127 0.48 -5.34 -14.88
C ALA A 127 0.95 -6.21 -13.69
N PHE A 128 1.83 -5.67 -12.84
CA PHE A 128 2.25 -6.35 -11.62
C PHE A 128 1.07 -6.59 -10.66
N MET A 129 0.28 -5.56 -10.36
CA MET A 129 -0.88 -5.68 -9.46
C MET A 129 -1.91 -6.69 -10.00
N THR A 130 -2.14 -6.70 -11.32
CA THR A 130 -3.01 -7.69 -11.96
C THR A 130 -2.47 -9.11 -11.83
N GLN A 131 -1.15 -9.30 -12.01
CA GLN A 131 -0.52 -10.60 -11.79
C GLN A 131 -0.69 -11.08 -10.34
N VAL A 132 -0.48 -10.19 -9.36
CA VAL A 132 -0.70 -10.51 -7.94
C VAL A 132 -2.16 -10.87 -7.67
N GLN A 133 -3.10 -10.07 -8.21
CA GLN A 133 -4.55 -10.34 -8.10
C GLN A 133 -4.90 -11.75 -8.55
N LEU A 134 -4.37 -12.16 -9.71
CA LEU A 134 -4.63 -13.48 -10.29
C LEU A 134 -3.95 -14.61 -9.49
N GLU A 135 -2.66 -14.46 -9.16
CA GLU A 135 -1.90 -15.50 -8.45
C GLU A 135 -2.41 -15.76 -7.03
N LEU A 136 -2.85 -14.69 -6.33
CA LEU A 136 -3.39 -14.80 -4.96
C LEU A 136 -4.91 -14.97 -4.91
N GLY A 137 -5.60 -14.96 -6.05
CA GLY A 137 -7.05 -15.12 -6.12
C GLY A 137 -7.83 -14.01 -5.43
N LEU A 138 -7.37 -12.74 -5.52
CA LEU A 138 -7.98 -11.61 -4.82
C LEU A 138 -9.26 -11.13 -5.53
N SER A 139 -10.40 -11.74 -5.21
CA SER A 139 -11.70 -11.38 -5.79
C SER A 139 -12.22 -10.01 -5.33
N ASN A 140 -11.68 -9.48 -4.24
CA ASN A 140 -12.02 -8.18 -3.66
C ASN A 140 -11.11 -7.03 -4.15
N VAL A 141 -10.26 -7.28 -5.15
CA VAL A 141 -9.36 -6.28 -5.74
C VAL A 141 -9.76 -6.00 -7.18
N ARG A 142 -9.76 -4.71 -7.57
CA ARG A 142 -9.86 -4.25 -8.94
C ARG A 142 -8.65 -3.36 -9.25
N VAL A 143 -7.92 -3.66 -10.31
CA VAL A 143 -6.79 -2.83 -10.78
C VAL A 143 -7.26 -1.94 -11.92
N VAL A 144 -6.95 -0.65 -11.84
CA VAL A 144 -7.30 0.36 -12.84
C VAL A 144 -6.06 1.11 -13.26
N GLN A 145 -5.76 1.08 -14.55
CA GLN A 145 -4.72 1.93 -15.13
C GLN A 145 -5.30 3.28 -15.53
N GLY A 146 -4.85 4.35 -14.90
CA GLY A 146 -5.32 5.71 -15.20
C GLY A 146 -4.69 6.74 -14.27
N ARG A 147 -4.91 8.00 -14.60
CA ARG A 147 -4.63 9.12 -13.72
C ARG A 147 -5.83 9.37 -12.82
N ILE A 148 -5.60 9.69 -11.55
CA ILE A 148 -6.67 9.84 -10.56
C ILE A 148 -7.65 10.93 -10.97
N GLU A 149 -7.15 12.03 -11.48
CA GLU A 149 -7.93 13.17 -11.97
C GLU A 149 -8.85 12.85 -13.18
N GLU A 150 -8.57 11.74 -13.90
CA GLU A 150 -9.35 11.30 -15.06
C GLU A 150 -10.42 10.25 -14.70
N LEU A 151 -10.46 9.76 -13.48
CA LEU A 151 -11.32 8.63 -13.09
C LEU A 151 -12.82 8.98 -13.03
N HIS A 152 -13.19 10.25 -13.21
CA HIS A 152 -14.58 10.66 -13.40
C HIS A 152 -15.14 10.25 -14.78
N ASP A 153 -14.28 9.88 -15.72
CA ASP A 153 -14.70 9.44 -17.06
C ASP A 153 -15.49 8.12 -16.95
N PRO A 154 -16.69 8.03 -17.57
CA PRO A 154 -17.54 6.83 -17.53
C PRO A 154 -16.86 5.56 -18.02
N ARG A 155 -15.81 5.64 -18.85
CA ARG A 155 -15.04 4.47 -19.31
C ARG A 155 -14.47 3.64 -18.18
N PHE A 156 -14.23 4.24 -17.00
CA PHE A 156 -13.70 3.53 -15.85
C PHE A 156 -14.76 2.80 -15.04
N ASP A 157 -16.03 3.19 -15.19
CA ASP A 157 -17.15 2.57 -14.47
C ASP A 157 -16.86 2.41 -12.97
N LEU A 158 -16.51 3.53 -12.34
CA LEU A 158 -16.19 3.58 -10.91
C LEU A 158 -17.31 4.28 -10.15
N ALA A 159 -17.76 3.63 -9.09
CA ALA A 159 -18.56 4.27 -8.06
C ALA A 159 -17.67 5.07 -7.11
N GLN A 160 -18.26 5.98 -6.32
CA GLN A 160 -17.56 6.72 -5.27
C GLN A 160 -17.06 5.78 -4.16
N PHE A 161 -16.05 6.21 -3.42
CA PHE A 161 -15.35 5.43 -2.40
C PHE A 161 -15.60 5.97 -1.01
N ASP A 162 -15.77 5.04 -0.06
CA ASP A 162 -15.99 5.37 1.36
C ASP A 162 -14.68 5.80 2.03
N VAL A 163 -13.56 5.26 1.55
CA VAL A 163 -12.22 5.61 2.01
C VAL A 163 -11.28 5.72 0.81
N ILE A 164 -10.52 6.80 0.75
CA ILE A 164 -9.43 6.95 -0.22
C ILE A 164 -8.13 6.97 0.58
N VAL A 165 -7.25 6.02 0.29
CA VAL A 165 -5.92 5.94 0.91
C VAL A 165 -4.84 6.33 -0.08
N SER A 166 -3.73 6.88 0.41
CA SER A 166 -2.56 7.10 -0.43
C SER A 166 -1.27 7.05 0.38
N ARG A 167 -0.23 6.53 -0.26
CA ARG A 167 1.15 6.58 0.18
C ARG A 167 1.98 7.32 -0.87
N ALA A 168 2.59 8.45 -0.46
CA ALA A 168 3.51 9.23 -1.32
C ALA A 168 2.87 9.92 -2.55
N LEU A 169 1.59 10.27 -2.53
CA LEU A 169 0.92 11.04 -3.59
C LEU A 169 1.08 12.57 -3.41
N GLY A 170 2.28 13.04 -3.09
CA GLY A 170 2.54 14.48 -2.92
C GLY A 170 2.04 15.06 -1.58
N SER A 171 1.58 16.33 -1.60
CA SER A 171 1.06 17.00 -0.41
C SER A 171 -0.37 16.58 -0.09
N LEU A 172 -0.81 16.81 1.18
CA LEU A 172 -2.20 16.55 1.59
C LEU A 172 -3.21 17.30 0.72
N ALA A 173 -2.92 18.58 0.40
CA ALA A 173 -3.77 19.37 -0.47
C ALA A 173 -3.88 18.79 -1.89
N ALA A 174 -2.75 18.38 -2.47
CA ALA A 174 -2.74 17.74 -3.79
C ALA A 174 -3.51 16.42 -3.78
N PHE A 175 -3.31 15.57 -2.77
CA PHE A 175 -4.02 14.31 -2.61
C PHE A 175 -5.54 14.50 -2.58
N VAL A 176 -6.02 15.44 -1.75
CA VAL A 176 -7.45 15.77 -1.69
C VAL A 176 -7.94 16.28 -3.04
N SER A 177 -7.29 17.32 -3.61
CA SER A 177 -7.77 17.96 -4.85
C SER A 177 -7.80 17.01 -6.06
N LEU A 178 -6.90 16.01 -6.10
CA LEU A 178 -6.89 15.02 -7.17
C LEU A 178 -7.99 13.97 -7.04
N SER A 179 -8.55 13.75 -5.83
CA SER A 179 -9.42 12.62 -5.54
C SER A 179 -10.77 12.97 -4.90
N ASP A 180 -11.08 14.25 -4.67
CA ASP A 180 -12.32 14.70 -4.01
C ASP A 180 -13.58 14.26 -4.77
N HIS A 181 -13.55 14.30 -6.10
CA HIS A 181 -14.66 13.87 -6.96
C HIS A 181 -14.97 12.36 -6.86
N LEU A 182 -14.06 11.57 -6.27
CA LEU A 182 -14.21 10.12 -6.08
C LEU A 182 -14.70 9.77 -4.68
N LEU A 183 -14.72 10.72 -3.75
CA LEU A 183 -15.13 10.46 -2.37
C LEU A 183 -16.65 10.43 -2.25
N SER A 184 -17.17 9.41 -1.57
CA SER A 184 -18.61 9.33 -1.25
C SER A 184 -18.99 10.33 -0.17
N GLU A 185 -20.28 10.64 -0.06
CA GLU A 185 -20.80 11.40 1.05
C GLU A 185 -20.49 10.69 2.39
N GLY A 186 -19.94 11.44 3.35
CA GLY A 186 -19.47 10.89 4.62
C GLY A 186 -18.15 10.10 4.54
N GLY A 187 -17.54 10.03 3.37
CA GLY A 187 -16.25 9.37 3.15
C GLY A 187 -15.08 10.14 3.77
N ARG A 188 -13.89 9.53 3.72
CA ARG A 188 -12.67 10.11 4.27
C ARG A 188 -11.43 9.78 3.46
N TRP A 189 -10.44 10.66 3.53
CA TRP A 189 -9.11 10.40 3.05
C TRP A 189 -8.19 9.96 4.19
N ILE A 190 -7.27 9.04 3.92
CA ILE A 190 -6.23 8.63 4.85
C ILE A 190 -4.89 8.70 4.13
N ALA A 191 -4.06 9.68 4.50
CA ALA A 191 -2.72 9.83 3.95
C ALA A 191 -1.66 9.22 4.87
N MET A 192 -0.79 8.38 4.31
CA MET A 192 0.39 7.85 5.00
C MET A 192 1.56 8.83 4.85
N LYS A 193 2.15 9.23 5.95
CA LYS A 193 3.28 10.18 6.00
C LYS A 193 4.41 9.64 6.87
N GLY A 194 5.65 9.96 6.49
CA GLY A 194 6.81 9.69 7.32
C GLY A 194 6.76 10.55 8.58
N GLN A 195 7.16 11.80 8.47
CA GLN A 195 7.08 12.76 9.58
C GLN A 195 5.69 13.39 9.66
N ARG A 196 5.36 13.93 10.84
CA ARG A 196 4.14 14.70 11.04
C ARG A 196 4.13 15.93 10.11
N PRO A 197 3.11 16.06 9.23
CA PRO A 197 3.15 17.04 8.14
C PRO A 197 2.57 18.41 8.57
N GLU A 198 3.16 19.07 9.56
CA GLU A 198 2.64 20.32 10.15
C GLU A 198 2.35 21.41 9.11
N GLN A 199 3.28 21.61 8.16
CA GLN A 199 3.12 22.64 7.13
C GLN A 199 2.06 22.29 6.08
N GLU A 200 1.82 21.00 5.85
CA GLU A 200 0.78 20.56 4.93
C GLU A 200 -0.61 20.66 5.58
N LEU A 201 -0.71 20.41 6.90
CA LEU A 201 -1.95 20.55 7.65
C LEU A 201 -2.49 21.98 7.62
N LEU A 202 -1.60 22.99 7.65
CA LEU A 202 -1.98 24.40 7.53
C LEU A 202 -2.44 24.80 6.12
N LYS A 203 -2.21 23.96 5.12
CA LYS A 203 -2.49 24.22 3.70
C LYS A 203 -3.59 23.31 3.15
N LEU A 204 -4.40 22.71 4.00
CA LEU A 204 -5.54 21.91 3.54
C LEU A 204 -6.51 22.79 2.74
N PRO A 205 -7.18 22.24 1.71
CA PRO A 205 -8.17 22.97 0.93
C PRO A 205 -9.32 23.47 1.82
N PRO A 206 -9.93 24.61 1.47
CA PRO A 206 -11.17 25.05 2.12
C PRO A 206 -12.23 23.94 2.09
N GLY A 207 -12.95 23.76 3.19
CA GLY A 207 -13.97 22.71 3.31
C GLY A 207 -13.42 21.33 3.63
N VAL A 208 -12.12 21.19 3.93
CA VAL A 208 -11.51 19.92 4.39
C VAL A 208 -10.81 20.17 5.73
N SER A 209 -10.97 19.25 6.65
CA SER A 209 -10.28 19.25 7.94
C SER A 209 -9.52 17.94 8.19
N ALA A 210 -8.38 18.04 8.88
CA ALA A 210 -7.75 16.89 9.48
C ALA A 210 -8.41 16.60 10.82
N VAL A 211 -9.23 15.55 10.86
CA VAL A 211 -9.94 15.16 12.09
C VAL A 211 -9.03 14.43 13.07
N ARG A 212 -7.95 13.81 12.55
CA ARG A 212 -6.98 13.09 13.39
C ARG A 212 -5.64 12.95 12.68
N VAL A 213 -4.56 13.09 13.46
CA VAL A 213 -3.19 12.73 13.07
C VAL A 213 -2.70 11.69 14.06
N VAL A 214 -2.43 10.48 13.58
CA VAL A 214 -2.03 9.34 14.41
C VAL A 214 -0.54 9.09 14.20
N SER A 215 0.24 9.08 15.29
CA SER A 215 1.62 8.57 15.26
C SER A 215 1.58 7.05 15.35
N LEU A 216 2.31 6.39 14.47
CA LEU A 216 2.35 4.94 14.38
C LEU A 216 3.66 4.40 14.93
N HIS A 217 3.57 3.26 15.61
CA HIS A 217 4.72 2.44 15.94
C HIS A 217 4.66 1.18 15.08
N ILE A 218 5.64 1.03 14.17
CA ILE A 218 5.72 -0.11 13.25
C ILE A 218 6.92 -0.95 13.68
N PRO A 219 6.74 -2.24 14.01
CA PRO A 219 7.84 -3.12 14.36
C PRO A 219 8.94 -3.13 13.29
N LEU A 220 10.18 -3.19 13.69
CA LEU A 220 11.36 -3.18 12.81
C LEU A 220 11.56 -1.86 12.04
N LEU A 221 10.87 -0.80 12.41
CA LEU A 221 10.97 0.49 11.75
C LEU A 221 11.23 1.59 12.79
N ASP A 222 12.41 2.19 12.74
CA ASP A 222 12.79 3.26 13.68
C ASP A 222 12.31 4.64 13.23
N GLU A 223 12.01 4.80 11.92
CA GLU A 223 11.56 6.08 11.39
C GLU A 223 10.11 6.37 11.78
N ALA A 224 9.84 7.64 12.03
CA ALA A 224 8.49 8.11 12.31
C ALA A 224 7.50 7.77 11.18
N ARG A 225 6.29 7.37 11.56
CA ARG A 225 5.16 7.16 10.64
C ARG A 225 3.90 7.77 11.22
N HIS A 226 3.12 8.36 10.35
CA HIS A 226 1.87 9.03 10.71
C HIS A 226 0.78 8.70 9.71
N LEU A 227 -0.46 8.58 10.22
CA LEU A 227 -1.66 8.65 9.39
C LEU A 227 -2.32 10.01 9.60
N VAL A 228 -2.73 10.63 8.51
CA VAL A 228 -3.56 11.83 8.54
C VAL A 228 -4.93 11.46 8.02
N VAL A 229 -5.93 11.48 8.91
CA VAL A 229 -7.33 11.24 8.54
C VAL A 229 -7.99 12.59 8.29
N MET A 230 -8.54 12.75 7.09
CA MET A 230 -9.18 14.00 6.64
C MET A 230 -10.61 13.72 6.19
N GLN A 231 -11.49 14.69 6.39
CA GLN A 231 -12.89 14.63 5.97
C GLN A 231 -13.35 15.98 5.43
N PRO A 232 -14.38 15.99 4.55
CA PRO A 232 -15.10 17.21 4.26
C PRO A 232 -15.70 17.82 5.55
N VAL A 233 -15.61 19.12 5.70
CA VAL A 233 -16.28 19.83 6.78
C VAL A 233 -17.76 19.90 6.44
N ALA A 234 -18.61 19.45 7.35
CA ALA A 234 -20.05 19.59 7.17
C ALA A 234 -20.43 21.08 7.01
N PRO A 235 -21.31 21.43 6.07
CA PRO A 235 -21.79 22.81 5.96
C PRO A 235 -22.37 23.25 7.30
N SER A 236 -21.90 24.40 7.81
CA SER A 236 -22.51 25.02 9.00
C SER A 236 -23.95 25.41 8.63
N HIS A 237 -24.92 24.77 9.26
CA HIS A 237 -26.33 25.14 9.17
C HIS A 237 -26.59 26.39 9.96
#